data_d411f3a63510e9853d11056991f52fa1
#
_entry.id   d411f3a63510e9853d11056991f52fa1
#
_cell.length_a   1.000
_cell.length_b   1.000
_cell.length_c   1.000
_cell.angle_alpha   90.00
_cell.angle_beta   90.00
_cell.angle_gamma   90.00
#
_symmetry.space_group_name_H-M   'P 1'
#
loop_
_entity.id
_entity.type
_entity.pdbx_description
1 polymer ?
#
loop_
_entity_poly.entity_id
_entity_poly.type
_entity_poly.pdbx_seq_one_letter_code
_entity_poly.pdbx_strand_id
1 'polypeptide(L)'
;MGQTVMPFDLSKTTHVFRMTDSGGVQSVVVKDARDKDQVGLIRQHLRREAEAFQRGDYADPTSLHGVTMPGVSELAGHHQEITVSCSELQLGAAITFETQDRHLVTAVHRWFGAQLSEHGADARPE
;
A
#
# COMPACT_ATOMS: atom_id res chain seq x y z
N MET A 1 -4.81 -2.82 24.84
CA MET A 1 -5.13 -2.80 23.85
C MET A 1 -4.31 -2.52 22.78
N GLY A 2 -3.68 -1.83 22.53
CA GLY A 2 -2.79 -1.66 21.45
C GLY A 2 -3.07 -2.41 20.20
N GLN A 3 -4.25 -2.97 20.07
CA GLN A 3 -4.47 -3.66 18.88
C GLN A 3 -4.72 -2.70 17.76
N THR A 4 -4.15 -3.01 16.65
CA THR A 4 -4.35 -2.25 15.44
C THR A 4 -5.74 -2.48 14.94
N VAL A 5 -6.46 -1.40 14.74
CA VAL A 5 -7.80 -1.49 14.18
C VAL A 5 -7.67 -1.46 12.67
N MET A 6 -7.64 -2.63 12.06
CA MET A 6 -7.60 -2.70 10.61
C MET A 6 -9.00 -2.48 10.05
N PRO A 7 -9.13 -1.68 8.98
CA PRO A 7 -10.43 -1.42 8.36
C PRO A 7 -10.99 -2.64 7.63
N PHE A 8 -10.18 -3.66 7.41
CA PHE A 8 -10.61 -4.91 6.80
C PHE A 8 -9.79 -6.05 7.42
N ASP A 9 -10.26 -7.28 7.23
CA ASP A 9 -9.67 -8.45 7.86
C ASP A 9 -8.48 -8.97 7.03
N LEU A 10 -7.27 -8.87 7.59
CA LEU A 10 -6.06 -9.30 6.90
C LEU A 10 -6.06 -10.78 6.54
N SER A 11 -6.69 -11.62 7.37
CA SER A 11 -6.74 -13.05 7.09
C SER A 11 -7.62 -13.40 5.89
N LYS A 12 -8.48 -12.47 5.48
CA LYS A 12 -9.40 -12.67 4.35
C LYS A 12 -8.92 -11.96 3.09
N THR A 13 -7.72 -11.36 3.12
CA THR A 13 -7.22 -10.55 2.02
C THR A 13 -5.80 -10.94 1.65
N THR A 14 -5.40 -10.61 0.42
CA THR A 14 -4.03 -10.80 -0.04
C THR A 14 -3.51 -9.45 -0.52
N HIS A 15 -2.30 -9.09 -0.05
CA HIS A 15 -1.59 -7.92 -0.54
C HIS A 15 -0.64 -8.37 -1.66
N VAL A 16 -0.71 -7.70 -2.79
CA VAL A 16 0.15 -8.01 -3.94
C VAL A 16 0.99 -6.78 -4.25
N PHE A 17 2.31 -6.95 -4.26
CA PHE A 17 3.25 -5.85 -4.50
C PHE A 17 3.96 -6.08 -5.82
N ARG A 18 3.67 -5.25 -6.81
CA ARG A 18 4.32 -5.34 -8.13
C ARG A 18 5.25 -4.16 -8.30
N MET A 19 6.54 -4.44 -8.44
CA MET A 19 7.52 -3.40 -8.71
C MET A 19 7.53 -3.10 -10.20
N THR A 20 7.54 -1.80 -10.55
CA THR A 20 7.56 -1.37 -11.94
C THR A 20 8.77 -0.47 -12.17
N ASP A 21 9.05 -0.17 -13.43
CA ASP A 21 10.16 0.72 -13.77
C ASP A 21 9.94 2.14 -13.28
N SER A 22 8.69 2.54 -13.06
CA SER A 22 8.36 3.90 -12.59
C SER A 22 7.92 3.94 -11.14
N GLY A 23 7.96 2.83 -10.41
CA GLY A 23 7.60 2.78 -9.01
C GLY A 23 6.99 1.44 -8.64
N GLY A 24 5.67 1.38 -8.53
CA GLY A 24 5.04 0.11 -8.19
C GLY A 24 3.54 0.21 -8.02
N VAL A 25 2.92 -0.96 -7.90
CA VAL A 25 1.48 -1.09 -7.67
C VAL A 25 1.26 -2.00 -6.48
N GLN A 26 0.54 -1.50 -5.49
CA GLN A 26 0.15 -2.26 -4.32
C GLN A 26 -1.34 -2.55 -4.44
N SER A 27 -1.69 -3.84 -4.53
CA SER A 27 -3.08 -4.26 -4.63
C SER A 27 -3.49 -4.99 -3.37
N VAL A 28 -4.74 -4.82 -2.96
CA VAL A 28 -5.31 -5.61 -1.87
C VAL A 28 -6.61 -6.20 -2.41
N VAL A 29 -6.71 -7.51 -2.36
CA VAL A 29 -7.89 -8.22 -2.89
C VAL A 29 -8.36 -9.26 -1.88
N VAL A 30 -9.66 -9.55 -1.90
CA VAL A 30 -10.22 -10.59 -1.05
C VAL A 30 -9.83 -11.97 -1.57
N LYS A 31 -9.70 -12.93 -0.64
CA LYS A 31 -9.44 -14.32 -0.99
C LYS A 31 -10.71 -15.01 -1.49
N ASP A 32 -11.87 -14.58 -0.99
CA ASP A 32 -13.16 -15.14 -1.37
C ASP A 32 -13.98 -14.05 -2.05
N ALA A 33 -14.32 -14.25 -3.31
CA ALA A 33 -15.05 -13.26 -4.11
C ALA A 33 -16.42 -12.92 -3.53
N ARG A 34 -16.94 -13.75 -2.61
CA ARG A 34 -18.22 -13.49 -1.97
C ARG A 34 -18.14 -12.49 -0.82
N ASP A 35 -16.92 -12.14 -0.37
CA ASP A 35 -16.71 -11.21 0.75
C ASP A 35 -16.88 -9.76 0.30
N LYS A 36 -18.08 -9.39 -0.13
CA LYS A 36 -18.33 -8.07 -0.69
C LYS A 36 -18.15 -6.94 0.33
N ASP A 37 -18.42 -7.22 1.61
CA ASP A 37 -18.19 -6.24 2.66
C ASP A 37 -16.71 -5.90 2.77
N GLN A 38 -15.84 -6.90 2.67
CA GLN A 38 -14.41 -6.69 2.72
C GLN A 38 -13.93 -5.88 1.51
N VAL A 39 -14.49 -6.14 0.33
CA VAL A 39 -14.15 -5.38 -0.88
C VAL A 39 -14.43 -3.88 -0.66
N GLY A 40 -15.59 -3.56 -0.11
CA GLY A 40 -15.94 -2.17 0.16
C GLY A 40 -15.00 -1.50 1.17
N LEU A 41 -14.65 -2.22 2.23
CA LEU A 41 -13.73 -1.71 3.24
C LEU A 41 -12.33 -1.49 2.67
N ILE A 42 -11.86 -2.42 1.83
CA ILE A 42 -10.57 -2.29 1.16
C ILE A 42 -10.56 -1.03 0.30
N ARG A 43 -11.58 -0.84 -0.53
CA ARG A 43 -11.65 0.30 -1.43
C ARG A 43 -11.63 1.62 -0.68
N GLN A 44 -12.39 1.71 0.40
CA GLN A 44 -12.44 2.92 1.21
C GLN A 44 -11.09 3.20 1.86
N HIS A 45 -10.45 2.18 2.40
CA HIS A 45 -9.17 2.34 3.08
C HIS A 45 -8.05 2.73 2.11
N LEU A 46 -7.95 2.06 0.98
CA LEU A 46 -6.89 2.35 0.02
C LEU A 46 -7.06 3.73 -0.60
N ARG A 47 -8.29 4.19 -0.78
CA ARG A 47 -8.52 5.54 -1.26
C ARG A 47 -7.98 6.57 -0.28
N ARG A 48 -8.23 6.36 1.01
CA ARG A 48 -7.71 7.26 2.06
C ARG A 48 -6.20 7.21 2.13
N GLU A 49 -5.63 6.03 2.01
CA GLU A 49 -4.17 5.88 2.05
C GLU A 49 -3.51 6.57 0.85
N ALA A 50 -4.07 6.40 -0.34
CA ALA A 50 -3.51 7.04 -1.53
C ALA A 50 -3.52 8.57 -1.38
N GLU A 51 -4.58 9.13 -0.83
CA GLU A 51 -4.66 10.57 -0.57
C GLU A 51 -3.62 11.01 0.45
N ALA A 52 -3.45 10.25 1.52
CA ALA A 52 -2.47 10.56 2.55
C ALA A 52 -1.05 10.47 1.98
N PHE A 53 -0.75 9.40 1.24
CA PHE A 53 0.57 9.23 0.64
C PHE A 53 0.89 10.35 -0.34
N GLN A 54 -0.09 10.80 -1.12
CA GLN A 54 0.12 11.91 -2.05
C GLN A 54 0.49 13.20 -1.31
N ARG A 55 0.02 13.38 -0.08
CA ARG A 55 0.40 14.52 0.75
C ARG A 55 1.71 14.30 1.49
N GLY A 56 2.32 13.15 1.35
CA GLY A 56 3.55 12.82 2.08
C GLY A 56 3.29 12.27 3.47
N ASP A 57 2.05 11.92 3.78
CA ASP A 57 1.67 11.39 5.09
C ASP A 57 1.68 9.86 5.04
N TYR A 58 2.73 9.28 5.57
CA TYR A 58 2.91 7.84 5.65
C TYR A 58 2.73 7.32 7.08
N ALA A 59 2.22 8.15 7.98
CA ALA A 59 2.03 7.80 9.38
C ALA A 59 0.65 7.23 9.65
N ASP A 60 0.23 6.28 8.81
CA ASP A 60 -1.06 5.62 8.95
C ASP A 60 -1.14 4.92 10.30
N PRO A 61 -2.13 5.22 11.14
CA PRO A 61 -2.25 4.58 12.44
C PRO A 61 -2.49 3.07 12.36
N THR A 62 -2.88 2.55 11.21
CA THR A 62 -3.04 1.11 11.04
C THR A 62 -1.74 0.43 10.64
N SER A 63 -0.67 1.19 10.42
CA SER A 63 0.63 0.66 10.07
C SER A 63 1.54 0.69 11.30
N LEU A 64 2.05 -0.45 11.70
CA LEU A 64 2.92 -0.53 12.88
C LEU A 64 4.27 0.10 12.66
N HIS A 65 4.75 0.16 11.43
CA HIS A 65 6.10 0.60 11.14
C HIS A 65 6.15 1.97 10.47
N GLY A 66 5.10 2.36 9.79
CA GLY A 66 4.92 3.70 9.26
C GLY A 66 6.17 4.32 8.66
N VAL A 67 6.54 5.46 9.18
CA VAL A 67 7.65 6.27 8.64
C VAL A 67 9.02 5.67 8.90
N THR A 68 9.12 4.62 9.73
CA THR A 68 10.42 3.98 9.99
C THR A 68 10.74 2.89 8.98
N MET A 69 9.84 2.53 8.09
CA MET A 69 10.10 1.52 7.08
C MET A 69 11.06 2.04 6.02
N PRO A 70 11.90 1.14 5.45
CA PRO A 70 12.83 1.54 4.39
C PRO A 70 12.10 2.25 3.23
N GLY A 71 12.68 3.35 2.76
CA GLY A 71 12.17 4.09 1.63
C GLY A 71 11.14 5.15 1.97
N VAL A 72 10.46 5.04 3.11
CA VAL A 72 9.34 5.93 3.45
C VAL A 72 9.79 7.37 3.65
N SER A 73 10.95 7.60 4.28
CA SER A 73 11.38 8.98 4.50
C SER A 73 11.66 9.70 3.19
N GLU A 74 12.19 9.00 2.20
CA GLU A 74 12.40 9.60 0.88
C GLU A 74 11.08 9.91 0.20
N LEU A 75 10.12 8.98 0.27
CA LEU A 75 8.81 9.19 -0.33
C LEU A 75 8.06 10.34 0.32
N ALA A 76 8.11 10.42 1.65
CA ALA A 76 7.47 11.50 2.39
C ALA A 76 8.11 12.85 2.10
N GLY A 77 9.44 12.89 2.05
CA GLY A 77 10.18 14.13 1.83
C GLY A 77 10.06 14.66 0.40
N HIS A 78 9.79 13.78 -0.56
CA HIS A 78 9.70 14.15 -1.98
C HIS A 78 8.33 13.84 -2.57
N HIS A 79 7.28 13.93 -1.76
CA HIS A 79 5.95 13.51 -2.18
C HIS A 79 5.42 14.26 -3.40
N GLN A 80 5.92 15.46 -3.67
CA GLN A 80 5.48 16.24 -4.82
C GLN A 80 6.05 15.72 -6.12
N GLU A 81 7.08 14.86 -6.05
CA GLU A 81 7.73 14.30 -7.23
C GLU A 81 7.25 12.90 -7.57
N ILE A 82 6.24 12.42 -6.84
CA ILE A 82 5.66 11.10 -7.10
C ILE A 82 4.14 11.24 -7.15
N THR A 83 3.52 10.57 -8.10
CA THR A 83 2.05 10.55 -8.24
C THR A 83 1.52 9.27 -7.61
N VAL A 84 0.60 9.43 -6.67
CA VAL A 84 -0.04 8.30 -5.99
C VAL A 84 -1.51 8.32 -6.31
N SER A 85 -2.02 7.24 -6.85
CA SER A 85 -3.42 7.17 -7.25
C SER A 85 -4.03 5.84 -6.83
N CYS A 86 -5.34 5.84 -6.61
CA CYS A 86 -6.08 4.65 -6.24
C CYS A 86 -7.04 4.28 -7.35
N SER A 87 -7.14 3.00 -7.65
CA SER A 87 -8.12 2.48 -8.59
C SER A 87 -8.84 1.29 -7.99
N GLU A 88 -10.10 1.10 -8.39
CA GLU A 88 -10.87 -0.04 -7.92
C GLU A 88 -10.57 -1.26 -8.78
N LEU A 89 -10.48 -2.41 -8.12
CA LEU A 89 -10.41 -3.71 -8.78
C LEU A 89 -11.68 -4.46 -8.48
N GLN A 90 -11.98 -5.48 -9.28
CA GLN A 90 -13.17 -6.29 -9.05
C GLN A 90 -13.22 -6.86 -7.64
N LEU A 91 -12.09 -7.29 -7.10
CA LEU A 91 -12.01 -7.92 -5.79
C LEU A 91 -11.34 -7.06 -4.72
N GLY A 92 -11.15 -5.77 -4.99
CA GLY A 92 -10.53 -4.88 -4.02
C GLY A 92 -10.14 -3.56 -4.62
N ALA A 93 -8.88 -3.16 -4.44
CA ALA A 93 -8.36 -1.89 -4.94
C ALA A 93 -6.85 -1.94 -5.09
N ALA A 94 -6.30 -0.96 -5.81
CA ALA A 94 -4.87 -0.84 -6.02
C ALA A 94 -4.44 0.60 -5.83
N ILE A 95 -3.23 0.78 -5.31
CA ILE A 95 -2.56 2.07 -5.25
C ILE A 95 -1.36 2.01 -6.18
N THR A 96 -1.28 2.97 -7.11
CA THR A 96 -0.17 3.06 -8.04
C THR A 96 0.74 4.20 -7.64
N PHE A 97 2.04 3.93 -7.59
CA PHE A 97 3.07 4.92 -7.29
C PHE A 97 3.91 5.11 -8.55
N GLU A 98 3.93 6.34 -9.09
CA GLU A 98 4.65 6.64 -10.32
C GLU A 98 5.53 7.86 -10.17
N THR A 99 6.78 7.76 -10.61
CA THR A 99 7.72 8.86 -10.57
C THR A 99 8.74 8.68 -11.67
N GLN A 100 9.37 9.79 -12.08
CA GLN A 100 10.47 9.75 -13.03
C GLN A 100 11.81 9.80 -12.31
N ASP A 101 11.82 9.98 -11.01
CA ASP A 101 13.04 10.06 -10.21
C ASP A 101 13.49 8.65 -9.80
N ARG A 102 14.67 8.25 -10.26
CA ARG A 102 15.19 6.90 -9.98
C ARG A 102 15.37 6.62 -8.50
N HIS A 103 15.74 7.62 -7.72
CA HIS A 103 15.89 7.44 -6.27
C HIS A 103 14.56 7.14 -5.62
N LEU A 104 13.49 7.76 -6.11
CA LEU A 104 12.15 7.49 -5.59
C LEU A 104 11.62 6.14 -6.05
N VAL A 105 11.95 5.72 -7.28
CA VAL A 105 11.62 4.36 -7.74
C VAL A 105 12.26 3.34 -6.80
N THR A 106 13.54 3.53 -6.47
CA THR A 106 14.24 2.65 -5.55
C THR A 106 13.60 2.68 -4.17
N ALA A 107 13.17 3.86 -3.70
CA ALA A 107 12.50 3.98 -2.41
C ALA A 107 11.19 3.18 -2.38
N VAL A 108 10.39 3.23 -3.45
CA VAL A 108 9.17 2.44 -3.55
C VAL A 108 9.51 0.94 -3.49
N HIS A 109 10.51 0.52 -4.24
CA HIS A 109 10.91 -0.90 -4.27
C HIS A 109 11.39 -1.39 -2.91
N ARG A 110 12.16 -0.57 -2.20
CA ARG A 110 12.63 -0.92 -0.86
C ARG A 110 11.47 -1.04 0.13
N TRP A 111 10.52 -0.12 0.04
CA TRP A 111 9.36 -0.13 0.91
C TRP A 111 8.48 -1.34 0.62
N PHE A 112 8.27 -1.66 -0.66
CA PHE A 112 7.51 -2.85 -1.05
C PHE A 112 8.17 -4.12 -0.52
N GLY A 113 9.50 -4.22 -0.66
CA GLY A 113 10.23 -5.37 -0.14
C GLY A 113 10.10 -5.53 1.37
N ALA A 114 10.14 -4.41 2.10
CA ALA A 114 9.95 -4.43 3.54
C ALA A 114 8.52 -4.87 3.91
N GLN A 115 7.52 -4.39 3.19
CA GLN A 115 6.14 -4.80 3.43
C GLN A 115 5.92 -6.28 3.14
N LEU A 116 6.55 -6.81 2.09
CA LEU A 116 6.48 -8.24 1.80
C LEU A 116 7.01 -9.06 2.97
N SER A 117 8.12 -8.63 3.57
CA SER A 117 8.67 -9.29 4.74
C SER A 117 7.73 -9.22 5.93
N GLU A 118 7.09 -8.07 6.15
CA GLU A 118 6.23 -7.87 7.31
C GLU A 118 4.91 -8.63 7.22
N HIS A 119 4.32 -8.70 6.04
CA HIS A 119 3.03 -9.34 5.89
C HIS A 119 3.10 -10.87 5.84
N GLY A 120 4.26 -11.42 5.51
CA GLY A 120 4.43 -12.88 5.48
C GLY A 120 3.47 -13.55 4.50
N ALA A 121 2.67 -14.48 5.02
CA ALA A 121 1.79 -15.29 4.17
C ALA A 121 0.63 -14.52 3.55
N ASP A 122 0.33 -13.32 4.07
CA ASP A 122 -0.77 -12.51 3.55
C ASP A 122 -0.34 -11.58 2.42
N ALA A 123 0.91 -11.66 1.97
CA ALA A 123 1.43 -10.84 0.89
C ALA A 123 2.27 -11.66 -0.07
N ARG A 124 2.31 -11.24 -1.31
CA ARG A 124 3.15 -11.88 -2.32
C ARG A 124 3.60 -10.87 -3.37
N PRO A 125 4.76 -11.11 -4.02
CA PRO A 125 5.16 -10.32 -5.17
C PRO A 125 4.37 -10.79 -6.39
N GLU A 126 4.33 -9.93 -7.38
CA GLU A 126 3.70 -10.30 -8.63
C GLU A 126 4.74 -10.43 -9.73
#